data_121b7545e95c6fdf4a812c5fc77b24ae
#
_entry.id   121b7545e95c6fdf4a812c5fc77b24ae
#
_cell.length_a   1.000
_cell.length_b   1.000
_cell.length_c   1.000
_cell.angle_alpha   90.00
_cell.angle_beta   90.00
_cell.angle_gamma   90.00
#
_symmetry.space_group_name_H-M   'P 1'
#
loop_
_entity.id
_entity.type
_entity.pdbx_description
1 polymer ?
#
loop_
_entity_poly.entity_id
_entity_poly.type
_entity_poly.pdbx_seq_one_letter_code
_entity_poly.pdbx_strand_id
1 'polypeptide(L)'
;FTFADNLFNNNGLVDDAKGDGSFNAAQRIRINFDMVASESLSGRVQLQVASGADAPNWYEWGTKGAGDPGYEVTARLAYLDWIIPSTDVLVRMGRQSVAMPSYTFGSSVLDDVIDGVVVNAPITDMVGVTVGWLRPVGEMQGWGRDHHAHSNIDLAFLSVDVAADGFKVTPYGMVGFIGSNAADL
;
A
#
# COMPACT_ATOMS: atom_id res chain seq x y z
N PHE A 1 3.04 -21.33 -5.05
CA PHE A 1 4.07 -22.37 -4.90
C PHE A 1 5.21 -22.03 -5.83
N THR A 2 6.41 -22.01 -5.30
CA THR A 2 7.62 -21.73 -6.09
C THR A 2 8.55 -22.93 -5.98
N PHE A 3 9.04 -23.39 -7.11
CA PHE A 3 10.12 -24.37 -7.19
C PHE A 3 11.35 -23.63 -7.71
N ALA A 4 12.45 -23.69 -7.01
CA ALA A 4 13.73 -23.23 -7.48
C ALA A 4 14.71 -24.42 -7.51
N ASP A 5 15.28 -24.66 -8.67
CA ASP A 5 16.37 -25.60 -8.85
C ASP A 5 17.59 -24.80 -9.32
N ASN A 6 18.66 -24.85 -8.56
CA ASN A 6 19.92 -24.19 -8.91
C ASN A 6 20.66 -25.03 -9.94
N LEU A 7 20.27 -24.90 -11.22
CA LEU A 7 20.97 -25.52 -12.34
C LEU A 7 22.32 -24.88 -12.64
N PHE A 8 22.53 -23.64 -12.17
CA PHE A 8 23.78 -22.88 -12.41
C PHE A 8 24.25 -22.21 -11.14
N ASN A 9 25.53 -22.28 -10.84
CA ASN A 9 26.14 -21.43 -9.82
C ASN A 9 26.34 -20.00 -10.35
N ASN A 10 26.78 -19.07 -9.47
CA ASN A 10 27.01 -17.68 -9.83
C ASN A 10 28.05 -17.45 -10.97
N ASN A 11 28.78 -18.48 -11.36
CA ASN A 11 29.77 -18.44 -12.44
C ASN A 11 29.27 -19.05 -13.76
N GLY A 12 28.01 -19.46 -13.85
CA GLY A 12 27.42 -20.03 -15.04
C GLY A 12 27.91 -21.44 -15.39
N LEU A 13 28.68 -22.06 -14.52
CA LEU A 13 29.14 -23.46 -14.67
C LEU A 13 28.23 -24.38 -13.87
N VAL A 14 27.98 -25.55 -14.41
CA VAL A 14 27.31 -26.63 -13.68
C VAL A 14 28.26 -27.07 -12.58
N ASP A 15 27.89 -26.79 -11.33
CA ASP A 15 28.63 -27.29 -10.19
C ASP A 15 28.13 -28.68 -9.83
N ASP A 16 29.05 -29.64 -9.67
CA ASP A 16 28.74 -30.99 -9.15
C ASP A 16 28.34 -30.97 -7.66
N ALA A 17 28.42 -29.84 -7.02
CA ALA A 17 27.87 -29.65 -5.69
C ALA A 17 26.33 -29.62 -5.79
N LYS A 18 25.71 -30.72 -5.35
CA LYS A 18 24.26 -30.87 -5.06
C LYS A 18 23.50 -29.58 -5.17
N GLY A 19 22.82 -29.33 -6.28
CA GLY A 19 21.81 -28.32 -6.36
C GLY A 19 20.77 -28.63 -5.29
N ASP A 20 20.77 -27.85 -4.22
CA ASP A 20 19.69 -27.91 -3.23
C ASP A 20 18.45 -27.36 -3.91
N GLY A 21 17.70 -28.27 -4.54
CA GLY A 21 16.37 -27.95 -5.02
C GLY A 21 15.55 -27.48 -3.82
N SER A 22 15.16 -26.22 -3.79
CA SER A 22 14.33 -25.68 -2.73
C SER A 22 12.86 -25.64 -3.16
N PHE A 23 12.00 -26.25 -2.38
CA PHE A 23 10.56 -26.07 -2.48
C PHE A 23 10.14 -25.05 -1.43
N ASN A 24 9.56 -23.94 -1.87
CA ASN A 24 8.98 -22.95 -0.99
C ASN A 24 7.47 -22.83 -1.23
N ALA A 25 6.69 -22.84 -0.16
CA ALA A 25 5.25 -22.63 -0.18
C ALA A 25 4.93 -21.41 0.68
N ALA A 26 4.21 -20.48 0.09
CA ALA A 26 3.76 -19.28 0.79
C ALA A 26 2.25 -19.08 0.61
N GLN A 27 1.62 -18.51 1.61
CA GLN A 27 0.19 -18.17 1.56
C GLN A 27 -0.05 -16.76 2.06
N ARG A 28 -1.17 -16.20 1.62
CA ARG A 28 -1.67 -14.90 2.08
C ARG A 28 -3.18 -14.99 2.21
N ILE A 29 -3.69 -14.58 3.37
CA ILE A 29 -5.12 -14.51 3.63
C ILE A 29 -5.47 -13.04 3.87
N ARG A 30 -6.48 -12.54 3.18
CA ARG A 30 -7.05 -11.21 3.41
C ARG A 30 -8.54 -11.32 3.63
N ILE A 31 -9.03 -10.74 4.71
CA ILE A 31 -10.44 -10.71 5.09
C ILE A 31 -10.90 -9.27 5.05
N ASN A 32 -11.95 -8.98 4.29
CA ASN A 32 -12.56 -7.67 4.20
C ASN A 32 -13.83 -7.61 5.05
N PHE A 33 -13.95 -6.55 5.81
CA PHE A 33 -15.19 -6.16 6.49
C PHE A 33 -15.65 -4.85 5.86
N ASP A 34 -16.75 -4.90 5.13
CA ASP A 34 -17.38 -3.73 4.52
C ASP A 34 -18.57 -3.32 5.37
N MET A 35 -18.56 -2.07 5.79
CA MET A 35 -19.58 -1.47 6.64
C MET A 35 -20.28 -0.35 5.87
N VAL A 36 -21.60 -0.35 5.87
CA VAL A 36 -22.42 0.68 5.25
C VAL A 36 -23.30 1.30 6.32
N ALA A 37 -23.05 2.55 6.66
CA ALA A 37 -23.83 3.29 7.65
C ALA A 37 -25.01 4.05 6.99
N SER A 38 -24.80 4.53 5.76
CA SER A 38 -25.82 5.22 4.96
C SER A 38 -25.45 5.15 3.47
N GLU A 39 -26.28 5.71 2.61
CA GLU A 39 -25.98 5.85 1.17
C GLU A 39 -24.72 6.71 0.92
N SER A 40 -24.42 7.61 1.84
CA SER A 40 -23.27 8.53 1.72
C SER A 40 -22.07 8.19 2.61
N LEU A 41 -22.20 7.19 3.51
CA LEU A 41 -21.14 6.83 4.45
C LEU A 41 -20.94 5.33 4.51
N SER A 42 -19.76 4.90 4.13
CA SER A 42 -19.31 3.51 4.22
C SER A 42 -17.88 3.43 4.72
N GLY A 43 -17.41 2.23 4.98
CA GLY A 43 -16.03 2.01 5.40
C GLY A 43 -15.59 0.58 5.14
N ARG A 44 -14.28 0.38 5.13
CA ARG A 44 -13.66 -0.93 5.00
C ARG A 44 -12.54 -1.11 6.00
N VAL A 45 -12.52 -2.28 6.63
CA VAL A 45 -11.36 -2.82 7.32
C VAL A 45 -10.92 -4.09 6.61
N GLN A 46 -9.65 -4.16 6.22
CA GLN A 46 -9.04 -5.37 5.67
C GLN A 46 -8.01 -5.90 6.64
N LEU A 47 -8.25 -7.09 7.16
CA LEU A 47 -7.27 -7.83 7.95
C LEU A 47 -6.42 -8.69 7.01
N GLN A 48 -5.12 -8.71 7.25
CA GLN A 48 -4.18 -9.58 6.56
C GLN A 48 -3.52 -10.50 7.56
N VAL A 49 -3.53 -11.80 7.25
CA VAL A 49 -2.79 -12.82 7.99
C VAL A 49 -1.46 -13.04 7.28
N ALA A 50 -0.36 -12.72 7.97
CA ALA A 50 1.00 -12.83 7.46
C ALA A 50 1.95 -13.25 8.58
N SER A 51 3.22 -13.44 8.31
CA SER A 51 4.25 -13.69 9.33
C SER A 51 5.20 -12.50 9.46
N GLY A 52 5.32 -11.97 10.68
CA GLY A 52 6.36 -11.04 11.10
C GLY A 52 6.34 -9.65 10.44
N ALA A 53 6.99 -8.71 11.09
CA ALA A 53 7.14 -7.33 10.63
C ALA A 53 7.96 -7.20 9.33
N ASP A 54 8.82 -8.17 9.06
CA ASP A 54 9.77 -8.14 7.94
C ASP A 54 9.24 -8.83 6.65
N ALA A 55 8.08 -9.50 6.71
CA ALA A 55 7.45 -10.14 5.56
C ALA A 55 6.05 -9.56 5.31
N PRO A 56 5.93 -8.39 4.70
CA PRO A 56 4.70 -7.61 4.70
C PRO A 56 3.54 -8.26 3.92
N ASN A 57 3.76 -9.30 3.14
CA ASN A 57 2.73 -9.77 2.21
C ASN A 57 2.42 -11.26 2.20
N TRP A 58 3.35 -12.12 2.61
CA TRP A 58 3.23 -13.56 2.48
C TRP A 58 3.71 -14.28 3.73
N TYR A 59 3.05 -15.38 4.08
CA TYR A 59 3.51 -16.32 5.08
C TYR A 59 4.16 -17.50 4.39
N GLU A 60 5.44 -17.72 4.63
CA GLU A 60 6.17 -18.90 4.16
C GLU A 60 5.99 -20.07 5.13
N TRP A 61 5.61 -21.20 4.62
CA TRP A 61 5.40 -22.39 5.43
C TRP A 61 6.71 -22.89 6.05
N GLY A 62 6.66 -23.20 7.32
CA GLY A 62 7.80 -23.75 8.03
C GLY A 62 8.80 -22.74 8.60
N THR A 63 8.66 -21.44 8.35
CA THR A 63 9.59 -20.43 8.83
C THR A 63 9.66 -20.31 10.36
N LYS A 64 8.59 -20.68 11.06
CA LYS A 64 8.52 -20.62 12.54
C LYS A 64 8.65 -21.98 13.22
N GLY A 65 8.78 -23.07 12.46
CA GLY A 65 8.84 -24.43 13.01
C GLY A 65 7.50 -24.98 13.49
N ALA A 66 7.51 -26.24 13.92
CA ALA A 66 6.33 -26.91 14.42
C ALA A 66 5.97 -26.44 15.84
N GLY A 67 4.69 -26.11 16.06
CA GLY A 67 4.18 -25.69 17.38
C GLY A 67 4.24 -24.20 17.68
N ASP A 68 4.93 -23.39 16.85
CA ASP A 68 4.88 -21.93 17.00
C ASP A 68 3.67 -21.36 16.21
N PRO A 69 2.78 -20.56 16.83
CA PRO A 69 1.63 -19.99 16.13
C PRO A 69 1.95 -19.05 14.99
N GLY A 70 3.14 -18.55 14.83
CA GLY A 70 3.76 -17.89 13.68
C GLY A 70 2.97 -16.88 12.84
N TYR A 71 1.66 -16.77 13.05
CA TYR A 71 0.80 -15.87 12.28
C TYR A 71 0.52 -14.59 13.04
N GLU A 72 0.70 -13.48 12.35
CA GLU A 72 0.25 -12.17 12.82
C GLU A 72 -0.95 -11.72 12.00
N VAL A 73 -1.89 -11.07 12.68
CA VAL A 73 -3.05 -10.44 12.04
C VAL A 73 -2.85 -8.93 12.08
N THR A 74 -2.70 -8.32 10.93
CA THR A 74 -2.50 -6.89 10.79
C THR A 74 -3.68 -6.24 10.08
N ALA A 75 -4.03 -5.01 10.46
CA ALA A 75 -4.97 -4.21 9.71
C ALA A 75 -4.22 -3.57 8.51
N ARG A 76 -4.41 -4.15 7.31
CA ARG A 76 -3.80 -3.63 6.10
C ARG A 76 -4.51 -2.39 5.58
N LEU A 77 -5.85 -2.39 5.58
CA LEU A 77 -6.67 -1.24 5.20
C LEU A 77 -7.62 -0.92 6.34
N ALA A 78 -7.84 0.37 6.58
CA ALA A 78 -8.83 0.88 7.53
C ALA A 78 -9.22 2.29 7.12
N TYR A 79 -10.32 2.45 6.37
CA TYR A 79 -10.73 3.74 5.86
C TYR A 79 -12.25 3.92 5.86
N LEU A 80 -12.66 5.17 5.82
CA LEU A 80 -14.04 5.61 5.60
C LEU A 80 -14.16 6.29 4.24
N ASP A 81 -15.27 6.03 3.58
CA ASP A 81 -15.72 6.69 2.36
C ASP A 81 -16.94 7.54 2.68
N TRP A 82 -16.83 8.82 2.42
CA TRP A 82 -17.92 9.78 2.58
C TRP A 82 -18.19 10.47 1.25
N ILE A 83 -19.40 10.28 0.73
CA ILE A 83 -19.89 11.03 -0.42
C ILE A 83 -20.54 12.30 0.12
N ILE A 84 -20.07 13.46 -0.31
CA ILE A 84 -20.62 14.74 0.13
C ILE A 84 -22.08 14.82 -0.38
N PRO A 85 -23.07 15.02 0.52
CA PRO A 85 -24.47 15.04 0.15
C PRO A 85 -24.78 16.00 -1.00
N SER A 86 -25.62 15.56 -1.94
CA SER A 86 -26.00 16.31 -3.14
C SER A 86 -24.85 16.58 -4.13
N THR A 87 -23.78 15.81 -4.04
CA THR A 87 -22.66 15.82 -4.98
C THR A 87 -22.19 14.39 -5.25
N ASP A 88 -21.32 14.22 -6.25
CA ASP A 88 -20.62 12.96 -6.52
C ASP A 88 -19.18 12.98 -5.99
N VAL A 89 -18.86 13.93 -5.11
CA VAL A 89 -17.53 14.06 -4.52
C VAL A 89 -17.34 13.04 -3.41
N LEU A 90 -16.37 12.16 -3.60
CA LEU A 90 -15.98 11.15 -2.63
C LEU A 90 -14.76 11.62 -1.82
N VAL A 91 -14.89 11.59 -0.51
CA VAL A 91 -13.79 11.82 0.43
C VAL A 91 -13.47 10.48 1.10
N ARG A 92 -12.28 9.95 0.84
CA ARG A 92 -11.76 8.76 1.53
C ARG A 92 -10.71 9.18 2.55
N MET A 93 -10.83 8.70 3.77
CA MET A 93 -9.92 9.02 4.86
C MET A 93 -9.56 7.78 5.68
N GLY A 94 -8.27 7.66 6.01
CA GLY A 94 -7.68 6.55 6.74
C GLY A 94 -6.61 5.81 5.95
N ARG A 95 -6.29 4.59 6.40
CA ARG A 95 -5.27 3.74 5.78
C ARG A 95 -5.82 3.08 4.53
N GLN A 96 -5.32 3.48 3.38
CA GLN A 96 -5.85 3.11 2.07
C GLN A 96 -4.75 2.81 1.05
N SER A 97 -5.07 2.06 0.01
CA SER A 97 -4.17 1.86 -1.13
C SER A 97 -4.24 3.08 -2.04
N VAL A 98 -3.10 3.68 -2.32
CA VAL A 98 -2.96 4.82 -3.22
C VAL A 98 -1.88 4.51 -4.24
N ALA A 99 -2.22 4.66 -5.52
CA ALA A 99 -1.27 4.52 -6.61
C ALA A 99 -1.37 5.74 -7.53
N MET A 100 -0.23 6.27 -7.95
CA MET A 100 -0.19 7.30 -8.98
C MET A 100 -0.53 6.69 -10.35
N PRO A 101 -1.07 7.48 -11.28
CA PRO A 101 -1.43 7.00 -12.61
C PRO A 101 -0.27 6.30 -13.31
N SER A 102 -0.53 5.10 -13.83
CA SER A 102 0.40 4.31 -14.63
C SER A 102 -0.38 3.51 -15.65
N TYR A 103 0.17 3.35 -16.84
CA TYR A 103 -0.40 2.55 -17.91
C TYR A 103 0.32 1.20 -18.10
N THR A 104 1.18 0.85 -17.13
CA THR A 104 1.94 -0.41 -17.12
C THR A 104 1.63 -1.24 -15.87
N PHE A 105 2.62 -1.74 -15.18
CA PHE A 105 2.49 -2.65 -14.03
C PHE A 105 2.59 -1.92 -12.68
N GLY A 106 1.73 -0.98 -12.40
CA GLY A 106 1.80 -0.16 -11.20
C GLY A 106 2.63 1.11 -11.41
N SER A 107 2.61 1.99 -10.44
CA SER A 107 3.33 3.25 -10.50
C SER A 107 4.68 3.14 -9.80
N SER A 108 5.74 3.48 -10.50
CA SER A 108 7.08 3.60 -9.89
C SER A 108 7.25 4.86 -9.03
N VAL A 109 6.29 5.77 -9.06
CA VAL A 109 6.32 7.01 -8.26
C VAL A 109 5.69 6.76 -6.89
N LEU A 110 4.51 6.15 -6.85
CA LEU A 110 3.81 5.76 -5.64
C LEU A 110 2.81 4.66 -5.98
N ASP A 111 2.89 3.52 -5.28
CA ASP A 111 1.92 2.44 -5.29
C ASP A 111 2.04 1.71 -3.95
N ASP A 112 1.32 2.19 -2.93
CA ASP A 112 1.44 1.64 -1.58
C ASP A 112 0.15 1.83 -0.75
N VAL A 113 0.18 1.31 0.47
CA VAL A 113 -0.88 1.47 1.47
C VAL A 113 -0.44 2.52 2.48
N ILE A 114 -1.11 3.66 2.46
CA ILE A 114 -0.71 4.85 3.21
C ILE A 114 -1.90 5.47 3.92
N ASP A 115 -1.63 6.08 5.07
CA ASP A 115 -2.62 6.88 5.82
C ASP A 115 -2.79 8.24 5.16
N GLY A 116 -4.03 8.70 5.02
CA GLY A 116 -4.27 10.00 4.43
C GLY A 116 -5.73 10.31 4.12
N VAL A 117 -5.91 11.42 3.45
CA VAL A 117 -7.20 11.88 2.93
C VAL A 117 -7.08 12.07 1.42
N VAL A 118 -7.97 11.45 0.69
CA VAL A 118 -8.06 11.56 -0.77
C VAL A 118 -9.47 12.01 -1.13
N VAL A 119 -9.56 13.03 -1.94
CA VAL A 119 -10.82 13.59 -2.46
C VAL A 119 -10.87 13.35 -3.96
N ASN A 120 -11.88 12.67 -4.41
CA ASN A 120 -12.18 12.46 -5.82
C ASN A 120 -13.44 13.23 -6.20
N ALA A 121 -13.31 14.13 -7.15
CA ALA A 121 -14.40 14.98 -7.64
C ALA A 121 -14.58 14.78 -9.15
N PRO A 122 -15.64 14.10 -9.61
CA PRO A 122 -16.05 14.12 -11.01
C PRO A 122 -16.61 15.51 -11.35
N ILE A 123 -15.91 16.21 -12.23
CA ILE A 123 -16.30 17.58 -12.63
C ILE A 123 -17.27 17.54 -13.81
N THR A 124 -17.02 16.65 -14.75
CA THR A 124 -17.88 16.34 -15.89
C THR A 124 -17.79 14.86 -16.22
N ASP A 125 -18.60 14.37 -17.15
CA ASP A 125 -18.51 12.99 -17.64
C ASP A 125 -17.13 12.64 -18.24
N MET A 126 -16.36 13.64 -18.64
CA MET A 126 -15.05 13.48 -19.26
C MET A 126 -13.89 13.92 -18.36
N VAL A 127 -14.16 14.66 -17.29
CA VAL A 127 -13.10 15.26 -16.46
C VAL A 127 -13.34 14.95 -14.99
N GLY A 128 -12.36 14.29 -14.38
CA GLY A 128 -12.30 14.07 -12.93
C GLY A 128 -11.05 14.72 -12.33
N VAL A 129 -11.14 15.13 -11.08
CA VAL A 129 -10.02 15.68 -10.31
C VAL A 129 -9.87 14.88 -9.04
N THR A 130 -8.64 14.46 -8.74
CA THR A 130 -8.29 13.81 -7.48
C THR A 130 -7.21 14.62 -6.79
N VAL A 131 -7.45 14.97 -5.53
CA VAL A 131 -6.44 15.58 -4.66
C VAL A 131 -6.25 14.72 -3.43
N GLY A 132 -5.04 14.67 -2.91
CA GLY A 132 -4.77 13.90 -1.71
C GLY A 132 -3.65 14.48 -0.87
N TRP A 133 -3.77 14.24 0.43
CA TRP A 133 -2.72 14.41 1.41
C TRP A 133 -2.49 13.06 2.08
N LEU A 134 -1.23 12.62 2.09
CA LEU A 134 -0.82 11.31 2.57
C LEU A 134 0.32 11.46 3.57
N ARG A 135 0.38 10.61 4.56
CA ARG A 135 1.47 10.54 5.53
C ARG A 135 2.08 9.13 5.54
N PRO A 136 3.08 8.85 4.68
CA PRO A 136 3.79 7.57 4.68
C PRO A 136 4.58 7.33 5.96
N VAL A 137 5.11 8.39 6.58
CA VAL A 137 5.86 8.30 7.83
C VAL A 137 5.29 9.32 8.82
N GLY A 138 4.85 8.84 9.97
CA GLY A 138 4.43 9.66 11.10
C GLY A 138 5.58 9.92 12.08
N GLU A 139 5.38 10.85 13.00
CA GLU A 139 6.32 11.03 14.11
C GLU A 139 6.40 9.73 14.93
N MET A 140 7.60 9.17 15.06
CA MET A 140 7.83 8.01 15.91
C MET A 140 7.73 8.40 17.38
N GLN A 141 6.63 8.06 18.02
CA GLN A 141 6.50 8.10 19.47
C GLN A 141 7.08 6.80 20.06
N GLY A 142 8.39 6.79 20.30
CA GLY A 142 9.04 5.69 21.02
C GLY A 142 8.85 5.83 22.53
N TRP A 143 8.40 4.77 23.20
CA TRP A 143 8.49 4.68 24.65
C TRP A 143 9.97 4.74 25.06
N GLY A 144 10.39 5.85 25.68
CA GLY A 144 11.71 6.01 26.30
C GLY A 144 12.87 6.45 25.38
N ARG A 145 12.60 6.97 24.20
CA ARG A 145 13.59 7.69 23.37
C ARG A 145 13.14 9.13 23.18
N ASP A 146 14.14 10.02 23.02
CA ASP A 146 13.91 11.43 22.75
C ASP A 146 12.94 11.57 21.58
N HIS A 147 11.84 12.32 21.80
CA HIS A 147 10.86 12.61 20.77
C HIS A 147 11.56 13.40 19.67
N HIS A 148 11.84 12.78 18.54
CA HIS A 148 12.29 13.50 17.35
C HIS A 148 11.08 14.23 16.74
N ALA A 149 10.75 15.40 17.28
CA ALA A 149 9.82 16.32 16.64
C ALA A 149 10.27 16.57 15.19
N HIS A 150 9.30 16.65 14.26
CA HIS A 150 9.56 16.86 12.84
C HIS A 150 10.25 15.70 12.09
N SER A 151 9.95 14.45 12.46
CA SER A 151 10.39 13.25 11.72
C SER A 151 9.38 12.75 10.70
N ASN A 152 8.26 13.44 10.52
CA ASN A 152 7.22 13.04 9.58
C ASN A 152 7.58 13.33 8.11
N ILE A 153 7.01 12.50 7.22
CA ILE A 153 7.01 12.74 5.79
C ILE A 153 5.54 12.86 5.35
N ASP A 154 5.20 13.97 4.71
CA ASP A 154 3.89 14.24 4.16
C ASP A 154 3.99 14.39 2.64
N LEU A 155 3.00 13.88 1.91
CA LEU A 155 2.89 14.00 0.47
C LEU A 155 1.57 14.69 0.14
N ALA A 156 1.58 15.65 -0.77
CA ALA A 156 0.39 16.20 -1.36
C ALA A 156 0.41 15.94 -2.87
N PHE A 157 -0.71 15.55 -3.44
CA PHE A 157 -0.80 15.30 -4.88
C PHE A 157 -2.10 15.83 -5.48
N LEU A 158 -2.02 16.08 -6.77
CA LEU A 158 -3.16 16.41 -7.63
C LEU A 158 -3.05 15.56 -8.90
N SER A 159 -4.15 14.95 -9.30
CA SER A 159 -4.27 14.36 -10.64
C SER A 159 -5.56 14.82 -11.32
N VAL A 160 -5.52 14.92 -12.63
CA VAL A 160 -6.67 15.31 -13.47
C VAL A 160 -6.88 14.21 -14.49
N ASP A 161 -7.98 13.51 -14.39
CA ASP A 161 -8.40 12.53 -15.39
C ASP A 161 -9.16 13.22 -16.52
N VAL A 162 -8.69 13.08 -17.73
CA VAL A 162 -9.38 13.54 -18.94
C VAL A 162 -9.59 12.35 -19.86
N ALA A 163 -10.85 12.01 -20.09
CA ALA A 163 -11.25 10.93 -20.97
C ALA A 163 -12.16 11.45 -22.08
N ALA A 164 -11.83 11.19 -23.32
CA ALA A 164 -12.65 11.49 -24.50
C ALA A 164 -12.61 10.31 -25.46
N ASP A 165 -13.42 10.36 -26.52
CA ASP A 165 -13.46 9.30 -27.53
C ASP A 165 -12.06 9.03 -28.10
N GLY A 166 -11.56 7.83 -27.85
CA GLY A 166 -10.29 7.34 -28.39
C GLY A 166 -9.03 7.66 -27.59
N PHE A 167 -9.10 8.45 -26.50
CA PHE A 167 -7.92 8.69 -25.66
C PHE A 167 -8.27 8.95 -24.18
N LYS A 168 -7.32 8.63 -23.30
CA LYS A 168 -7.33 9.00 -21.90
C LYS A 168 -5.97 9.57 -21.52
N VAL A 169 -5.98 10.70 -20.81
CA VAL A 169 -4.78 11.36 -20.27
C VAL A 169 -4.99 11.68 -18.81
N THR A 170 -4.01 11.35 -17.98
CA THR A 170 -4.07 11.63 -16.53
C THR A 170 -2.80 12.34 -16.09
N PRO A 171 -2.65 13.66 -16.37
CA PRO A 171 -1.56 14.44 -15.79
C PRO A 171 -1.70 14.48 -14.26
N TYR A 172 -0.57 14.39 -13.58
CA TYR A 172 -0.51 14.52 -12.13
C TYR A 172 0.76 15.22 -11.67
N GLY A 173 0.71 15.79 -10.48
CA GLY A 173 1.85 16.34 -9.78
C GLY A 173 1.81 15.93 -8.31
N MET A 174 2.99 15.75 -7.72
CA MET A 174 3.14 15.40 -6.31
C MET A 174 4.28 16.22 -5.70
N VAL A 175 4.11 16.64 -4.45
CA VAL A 175 5.11 17.33 -3.65
C VAL A 175 5.25 16.65 -2.30
N GLY A 176 6.50 16.45 -1.87
CA GLY A 176 6.84 15.88 -0.56
C GLY A 176 7.31 16.96 0.40
N PHE A 177 6.84 16.89 1.64
CA PHE A 177 7.29 17.69 2.77
C PHE A 177 7.99 16.76 3.76
N ILE A 178 9.29 16.94 3.89
CA ILE A 178 10.14 16.08 4.72
C ILE A 178 10.51 16.86 5.97
N GLY A 179 10.16 16.33 7.13
CA GLY A 179 10.55 16.90 8.41
C GLY A 179 12.07 16.91 8.59
N SER A 180 12.60 17.89 9.30
CA SER A 180 14.05 18.09 9.44
C SER A 180 14.79 16.90 10.05
N ASN A 181 14.10 16.06 10.80
CA ASN A 181 14.67 14.90 11.47
C ASN A 181 14.23 13.56 10.83
N ALA A 182 13.60 13.61 9.66
CA ALA A 182 13.14 12.41 8.97
C ALA A 182 14.29 11.57 8.36
N ALA A 183 15.48 12.15 8.23
CA ALA A 183 16.66 11.45 7.73
C ALA A 183 17.33 10.57 8.80
N ASP A 184 16.92 10.67 10.06
CA ASP A 184 17.47 9.90 11.19
C ASP A 184 16.63 8.63 11.47
N LEU A 185 15.71 8.29 10.55
CA LEU A 185 14.85 7.10 10.56
C LEU A 185 15.51 5.99 9.75
#